data_9539a2290f3eac8d24c08380dfa409cd
#
_entry.id   9539a2290f3eac8d24c08380dfa409cd
#
_cell.length_a   1.000
_cell.length_b   1.000
_cell.length_c   1.000
_cell.angle_alpha   90.00
_cell.angle_beta   90.00
_cell.angle_gamma   90.00
#
_symmetry.space_group_name_H-M   'P 1'
#
loop_
_entity.id
_entity.type
_entity.pdbx_description
1 polymer ?
#
loop_
_entity_poly.entity_id
_entity_poly.type
_entity_poly.pdbx_seq_one_letter_code
_entity_poly.pdbx_strand_id
1 'polypeptide(L)'
;MLESKRPTPPPDTHTIMIKLTAPLLLALSFFPSAHALAADHTENKAEGSILTKNKNTDTESVKLKPKFPISIDTQDSEIKDMIEEHLPLITQQQEEVLDKEQVGFLAEEAPDNVKTMLRSKGYFNSKVSLTEKNGGYTVHIIPGPRTKISNVSVAILGDILSDGNLAEYYRNAMSNWQQPVGGDFNQDDWESSKTSVLSAVTRKGYPLAKLGNTQATVNPDTSTADLNVIVDSNRPILFGNFEITGTQRYPEQIVSGLARFQPGMPYDLDLLLDLQQALEQNGHYSGASVQADFDHLQDDRVPVKVSVTEVKRHKLETGVRLDSEYGLGGRIAYDHYNLFNKGYIGSIVWDMDKYETTLAAGISQPRNYRGKYWTTNVSYNRSTTQNLEKRSLSSGIWHVRDRNGIDARLGVEFLVEDQKIPDTDYDLGKSHATMLTASWKRQLLNSELHPENGYYLDGKIGTTLGKFLSSTVLTRASARAGYFFTPENKKIGTFIIRGQAGYTVARKDAEVPSGLMFRSGGASSVRGYELDSIGLTGPNGSVLPERAVFVGSLEYQLPFTRTLSGAVFHDMGDVSTNFKHMTLKHGSGLGVRWFSPLAPFSFDIAYGHSDRKIRWHISLGTRF
;
A
#
# COMPACT_ATOMS: atom_id res chain seq x y z
N MET A 1 59.41 18.22 58.45
CA MET A 1 59.36 16.77 58.44
C MET A 1 57.91 16.36 58.39
N LEU A 2 57.45 15.95 57.23
CA LEU A 2 56.42 14.99 56.93
C LEU A 2 56.06 15.21 55.48
N GLU A 3 56.63 14.38 54.61
CA GLU A 3 56.32 14.31 53.19
C GLU A 3 54.91 13.78 52.97
N SER A 4 54.06 14.52 52.27
CA SER A 4 52.79 14.04 51.75
C SER A 4 52.99 13.38 50.39
N LYS A 5 52.83 12.08 50.32
CA LYS A 5 52.77 11.28 49.09
C LYS A 5 51.55 11.69 48.27
N ARG A 6 51.76 12.12 47.03
CA ARG A 6 50.72 12.25 46.00
C ARG A 6 50.28 10.87 45.55
N PRO A 7 49.00 10.60 45.30
CA PRO A 7 48.57 9.36 44.67
C PRO A 7 48.87 9.37 43.18
N THR A 8 49.31 8.23 42.66
CA THR A 8 49.55 7.91 41.26
C THR A 8 48.24 7.94 40.46
N PRO A 9 48.23 8.44 39.20
CA PRO A 9 47.07 8.40 38.33
C PRO A 9 46.76 6.96 37.85
N PRO A 10 45.52 6.61 37.58
CA PRO A 10 45.13 5.31 37.00
C PRO A 10 45.59 5.21 35.52
N PRO A 11 45.74 4.00 35.01
CA PRO A 11 46.29 3.78 33.65
C PRO A 11 45.35 4.26 32.56
N ASP A 12 45.94 4.81 31.50
CA ASP A 12 45.30 5.34 30.29
C ASP A 12 44.32 4.34 29.70
N THR A 13 43.06 4.67 29.74
CA THR A 13 42.04 4.10 28.83
C THR A 13 42.32 4.65 27.44
N HIS A 14 42.82 3.81 26.56
CA HIS A 14 42.92 4.09 25.13
C HIS A 14 41.54 4.37 24.59
N THR A 15 41.14 5.62 24.56
CA THR A 15 40.06 6.13 23.75
C THR A 15 40.52 6.02 22.30
N ILE A 16 40.05 4.99 21.61
CA ILE A 16 40.16 4.91 20.16
C ILE A 16 39.30 6.03 19.59
N MET A 17 39.88 7.18 19.37
CA MET A 17 39.35 8.19 18.46
C MET A 17 39.38 7.61 17.06
N ILE A 18 38.24 7.04 16.66
CA ILE A 18 37.96 6.85 15.24
C ILE A 18 37.76 8.24 14.68
N LYS A 19 38.81 8.77 14.01
CA LYS A 19 38.65 9.94 13.14
C LYS A 19 37.69 9.52 12.03
N LEU A 20 36.39 9.80 12.25
CA LEU A 20 35.42 9.83 11.17
C LEU A 20 35.77 11.03 10.28
N THR A 21 36.59 10.80 9.27
CA THR A 21 36.60 11.67 8.11
C THR A 21 35.26 11.47 7.41
N ALA A 22 34.37 12.43 7.58
CA ALA A 22 33.15 12.56 6.80
C ALA A 22 33.54 12.70 5.31
N PRO A 23 32.66 12.58 4.38
CA PRO A 23 31.23 12.40 4.28
C PRO A 23 30.79 11.61 3.06
N LEU A 24 29.54 11.35 2.89
CA LEU A 24 29.05 10.94 1.57
C LEU A 24 27.54 10.85 1.47
N LEU A 25 26.93 11.57 0.51
CA LEU A 25 25.60 11.27 0.06
C LEU A 25 25.04 12.03 -1.05
N LEU A 26 24.26 11.51 -1.79
CA LEU A 26 23.08 12.00 -2.50
C LEU A 26 22.90 11.31 -3.83
N ALA A 27 22.04 10.37 -3.86
CA ALA A 27 21.23 10.03 -5.03
C ALA A 27 20.32 8.84 -4.75
N LEU A 28 19.42 8.97 -3.77
CA LEU A 28 18.37 7.98 -3.54
C LEU A 28 16.98 8.60 -3.42
N SER A 29 16.76 9.76 -4.07
CA SER A 29 15.42 10.29 -4.28
C SER A 29 14.73 9.72 -5.52
N PHE A 30 15.31 8.72 -6.19
CA PHE A 30 14.76 8.13 -7.43
C PHE A 30 14.37 6.66 -7.32
N PHE A 31 14.44 6.04 -6.14
CA PHE A 31 14.05 4.65 -6.02
C PHE A 31 12.73 4.53 -5.25
N PRO A 32 11.70 3.91 -5.84
CA PRO A 32 10.58 3.41 -5.05
C PRO A 32 11.14 2.40 -4.06
N SER A 33 10.63 2.44 -2.83
CA SER A 33 10.94 1.46 -1.80
C SER A 33 10.73 0.07 -2.40
N ALA A 34 11.79 -0.71 -2.52
CA ALA A 34 11.74 -2.10 -2.99
C ALA A 34 11.12 -2.99 -1.90
N HIS A 35 9.81 -2.86 -1.67
CA HIS A 35 9.08 -3.63 -0.66
C HIS A 35 7.77 -4.22 -1.17
N ALA A 36 7.58 -4.32 -2.48
CA ALA A 36 6.37 -4.93 -3.03
C ALA A 36 6.70 -5.88 -4.18
N LEU A 37 7.56 -6.88 -3.93
CA LEU A 37 7.73 -8.03 -4.82
C LEU A 37 8.26 -9.22 -3.99
N ALA A 38 7.39 -9.81 -3.17
CA ALA A 38 7.62 -11.13 -2.62
C ALA A 38 6.25 -11.78 -2.32
N ALA A 39 5.58 -12.20 -3.37
CA ALA A 39 4.57 -13.24 -3.31
C ALA A 39 4.66 -14.02 -4.61
N ASP A 40 5.67 -14.85 -4.72
CA ASP A 40 5.64 -15.98 -5.64
C ASP A 40 5.99 -17.24 -4.84
N HIS A 41 4.98 -18.09 -4.69
CA HIS A 41 5.07 -19.38 -4.04
C HIS A 41 5.89 -20.35 -4.91
N THR A 42 7.07 -20.69 -4.46
CA THR A 42 7.73 -21.91 -4.92
C THR A 42 7.62 -22.98 -3.83
N GLU A 43 6.69 -23.90 -4.06
CA GLU A 43 6.60 -25.18 -3.34
C GLU A 43 7.88 -25.99 -3.52
N ASN A 44 8.45 -26.44 -2.40
CA ASN A 44 9.41 -27.52 -2.36
C ASN A 44 8.67 -28.85 -2.47
N LYS A 45 8.89 -29.57 -3.57
CA LYS A 45 8.48 -30.96 -3.74
C LYS A 45 9.34 -31.89 -2.89
N ALA A 46 8.69 -32.66 -2.05
CA ALA A 46 9.15 -33.97 -1.62
C ALA A 46 8.40 -35.03 -2.45
N GLU A 47 9.13 -36.01 -2.94
CA GLU A 47 8.69 -37.08 -3.82
C GLU A 47 7.62 -38.00 -3.19
N GLY A 48 6.67 -38.38 -4.02
CA GLY A 48 5.79 -39.52 -3.72
C GLY A 48 4.51 -39.54 -4.51
N SER A 49 4.58 -40.07 -5.76
CA SER A 49 3.56 -40.91 -6.37
C SER A 49 2.18 -40.37 -6.79
N ILE A 50 1.97 -40.44 -8.12
CA ILE A 50 0.75 -40.78 -8.89
C ILE A 50 -0.29 -39.68 -9.15
N LEU A 51 -0.25 -39.21 -10.40
CA LEU A 51 -1.35 -38.84 -11.32
C LEU A 51 -2.70 -38.38 -10.70
N THR A 52 -2.96 -37.08 -10.80
CA THR A 52 -4.18 -36.60 -11.46
C THR A 52 -3.97 -35.15 -11.95
N LYS A 53 -4.18 -34.95 -13.24
CA LYS A 53 -4.33 -33.67 -13.91
C LYS A 53 -5.52 -32.92 -13.31
N ASN A 54 -5.35 -31.84 -12.57
CA ASN A 54 -6.41 -30.89 -12.33
C ASN A 54 -6.20 -29.65 -13.20
N LYS A 55 -6.96 -29.66 -14.26
CA LYS A 55 -7.30 -28.51 -15.07
C LYS A 55 -8.34 -27.71 -14.25
N ASN A 56 -7.99 -26.55 -13.71
CA ASN A 56 -8.99 -25.57 -13.26
C ASN A 56 -9.70 -25.04 -14.51
N THR A 57 -10.74 -25.72 -14.88
CA THR A 57 -11.85 -25.22 -15.67
C THR A 57 -12.91 -24.84 -14.65
N ASP A 58 -13.33 -23.59 -14.62
CA ASP A 58 -14.64 -23.20 -14.11
C ASP A 58 -15.66 -24.03 -14.90
N THR A 59 -16.00 -25.17 -14.34
CA THR A 59 -17.10 -25.97 -14.85
C THR A 59 -18.34 -25.32 -14.24
N GLU A 60 -19.01 -24.45 -15.00
CA GLU A 60 -20.44 -24.26 -14.80
C GLU A 60 -21.03 -25.66 -14.79
N SER A 61 -21.47 -26.11 -13.63
CA SER A 61 -22.22 -27.35 -13.48
C SER A 61 -23.47 -27.19 -14.34
N VAL A 62 -23.54 -27.98 -15.41
CA VAL A 62 -24.73 -27.99 -16.26
C VAL A 62 -25.89 -28.44 -15.40
N LYS A 63 -26.73 -27.51 -14.97
CA LYS A 63 -27.92 -27.79 -14.17
C LYS A 63 -28.84 -28.73 -14.97
N LEU A 64 -29.23 -29.83 -14.37
CA LEU A 64 -30.16 -30.78 -14.97
C LEU A 64 -31.54 -30.13 -15.13
N LYS A 65 -32.27 -30.45 -16.19
CA LYS A 65 -33.68 -30.03 -16.28
C LYS A 65 -34.51 -30.88 -15.31
N PRO A 66 -35.27 -30.27 -14.41
CA PRO A 66 -36.13 -30.99 -13.47
C PRO A 66 -37.11 -31.93 -14.24
N LYS A 67 -37.15 -33.18 -13.82
CA LYS A 67 -38.09 -34.16 -14.36
C LYS A 67 -39.55 -33.87 -13.97
N PHE A 68 -39.73 -33.29 -12.79
CA PHE A 68 -40.97 -32.85 -12.24
C PHE A 68 -40.98 -31.31 -12.22
N PRO A 69 -41.68 -30.65 -13.17
CA PRO A 69 -41.64 -29.18 -13.23
C PRO A 69 -42.30 -28.55 -12.02
N ILE A 70 -41.67 -27.51 -11.52
CA ILE A 70 -42.12 -26.77 -10.33
C ILE A 70 -42.41 -25.34 -10.76
N SER A 71 -43.58 -24.83 -10.37
CA SER A 71 -43.97 -23.45 -10.56
C SER A 71 -44.23 -22.77 -9.21
N ILE A 72 -43.81 -21.53 -9.09
CA ILE A 72 -44.04 -20.72 -7.90
C ILE A 72 -45.07 -19.65 -8.25
N ASP A 73 -46.18 -19.69 -7.52
CA ASP A 73 -47.29 -18.75 -7.66
C ASP A 73 -47.23 -17.74 -6.51
N THR A 74 -46.66 -16.58 -6.81
CA THR A 74 -46.57 -15.42 -5.92
C THR A 74 -46.54 -14.13 -6.74
N GLN A 75 -47.05 -13.03 -6.16
CA GLN A 75 -47.00 -11.70 -6.77
C GLN A 75 -45.64 -10.98 -6.57
N ASP A 76 -44.82 -11.46 -5.65
CA ASP A 76 -43.56 -10.87 -5.28
C ASP A 76 -42.40 -11.58 -6.00
N SER A 77 -41.72 -10.84 -6.89
CA SER A 77 -40.63 -11.37 -7.70
C SER A 77 -39.39 -11.72 -6.84
N GLU A 78 -39.11 -10.97 -5.77
CA GLU A 78 -37.93 -11.25 -4.91
C GLU A 78 -38.15 -12.55 -4.12
N ILE A 79 -39.37 -12.77 -3.65
CA ILE A 79 -39.75 -14.03 -3.00
C ILE A 79 -39.65 -15.19 -3.98
N LYS A 80 -40.12 -15.00 -5.21
CA LYS A 80 -40.05 -16.02 -6.24
C LYS A 80 -38.63 -16.42 -6.53
N ASP A 81 -37.75 -15.45 -6.81
CA ASP A 81 -36.35 -15.68 -7.14
C ASP A 81 -35.62 -16.38 -5.96
N MET A 82 -35.84 -15.95 -4.72
CA MET A 82 -35.27 -16.57 -3.53
C MET A 82 -35.68 -18.05 -3.39
N ILE A 83 -36.96 -18.37 -3.67
CA ILE A 83 -37.45 -19.75 -3.54
C ILE A 83 -36.96 -20.61 -4.69
N GLU A 84 -36.93 -20.09 -5.92
CA GLU A 84 -36.34 -20.80 -7.08
C GLU A 84 -34.86 -21.13 -6.87
N GLU A 85 -34.11 -20.28 -6.18
CA GLU A 85 -32.70 -20.47 -5.90
C GLU A 85 -32.40 -21.44 -4.76
N HIS A 86 -33.29 -21.51 -3.73
CA HIS A 86 -32.95 -22.18 -2.47
C HIS A 86 -33.89 -23.33 -2.06
N LEU A 87 -35.04 -23.52 -2.73
CA LEU A 87 -35.95 -24.59 -2.34
C LEU A 87 -35.39 -25.96 -2.68
N PRO A 88 -35.21 -26.90 -1.71
CA PRO A 88 -34.64 -28.23 -1.95
C PRO A 88 -35.41 -29.01 -3.02
N LEU A 89 -36.75 -28.87 -3.11
CA LEU A 89 -37.57 -29.46 -4.15
C LEU A 89 -37.13 -29.04 -5.57
N ILE A 90 -36.50 -27.88 -5.74
CA ILE A 90 -35.98 -27.35 -7.03
C ILE A 90 -34.50 -27.70 -7.18
N THR A 91 -33.69 -27.36 -6.16
CA THR A 91 -32.23 -27.42 -6.26
C THR A 91 -31.73 -28.84 -6.39
N GLN A 92 -32.28 -29.79 -5.63
CA GLN A 92 -31.86 -31.20 -5.72
C GLN A 92 -32.19 -31.84 -7.07
N GLN A 93 -33.32 -31.46 -7.72
CA GLN A 93 -33.63 -31.92 -9.06
C GLN A 93 -32.68 -31.33 -10.14
N GLN A 94 -32.02 -30.24 -9.84
CA GLN A 94 -31.01 -29.65 -10.74
C GLN A 94 -29.63 -30.31 -10.59
N GLU A 95 -29.38 -30.94 -9.45
CA GLU A 95 -28.11 -31.60 -9.11
C GLU A 95 -28.16 -33.09 -9.42
N GLU A 96 -29.28 -33.76 -9.15
CA GLU A 96 -29.44 -35.22 -9.27
C GLU A 96 -30.73 -35.61 -9.99
N VAL A 97 -30.71 -36.81 -10.61
CA VAL A 97 -31.93 -37.38 -11.22
C VAL A 97 -32.72 -38.11 -10.13
N LEU A 98 -33.73 -37.44 -9.56
CA LEU A 98 -34.60 -37.98 -8.55
C LEU A 98 -35.72 -38.85 -9.12
N ASP A 99 -36.14 -39.89 -8.38
CA ASP A 99 -37.33 -40.66 -8.68
C ASP A 99 -38.62 -40.00 -8.10
N LYS A 100 -39.79 -40.58 -8.40
CA LYS A 100 -41.07 -40.00 -7.97
C LYS A 100 -41.26 -40.03 -6.43
N GLU A 101 -40.71 -41.01 -5.75
CA GLU A 101 -40.86 -41.18 -4.30
C GLU A 101 -40.00 -40.13 -3.56
N GLN A 102 -38.75 -39.95 -4.02
CA GLN A 102 -37.81 -38.92 -3.52
C GLN A 102 -38.38 -37.49 -3.71
N VAL A 103 -38.93 -37.19 -4.90
CA VAL A 103 -39.56 -35.89 -5.16
C VAL A 103 -40.83 -35.72 -4.33
N GLY A 104 -41.57 -36.81 -4.06
CA GLY A 104 -42.72 -36.81 -3.18
C GLY A 104 -42.39 -36.36 -1.75
N PHE A 105 -41.30 -36.86 -1.16
CA PHE A 105 -40.80 -36.40 0.15
C PHE A 105 -40.46 -34.93 0.16
N LEU A 106 -39.69 -34.48 -0.84
CA LEU A 106 -39.36 -33.05 -0.96
C LEU A 106 -40.56 -32.15 -1.17
N ALA A 107 -41.60 -32.65 -1.86
CA ALA A 107 -42.85 -31.94 -2.08
C ALA A 107 -43.67 -31.82 -0.79
N GLU A 108 -43.68 -32.85 0.04
CA GLU A 108 -44.37 -32.83 1.35
C GLU A 108 -43.72 -31.80 2.29
N GLU A 109 -42.38 -31.68 2.28
CA GLU A 109 -41.63 -30.74 3.10
C GLU A 109 -41.61 -29.30 2.52
N ALA A 110 -41.87 -29.12 1.22
CA ALA A 110 -41.73 -27.85 0.53
C ALA A 110 -42.53 -26.71 1.17
N PRO A 111 -43.81 -26.86 1.63
CA PRO A 111 -44.52 -25.77 2.27
C PRO A 111 -43.87 -25.25 3.55
N ASP A 112 -43.28 -26.12 4.37
CA ASP A 112 -42.62 -25.74 5.61
C ASP A 112 -41.22 -25.16 5.37
N ASN A 113 -40.50 -25.66 4.38
CA ASN A 113 -39.27 -25.06 3.92
C ASN A 113 -39.48 -23.64 3.42
N VAL A 114 -40.50 -23.42 2.58
CA VAL A 114 -40.87 -22.06 2.09
C VAL A 114 -41.30 -21.15 3.23
N LYS A 115 -42.11 -21.62 4.19
CA LYS A 115 -42.47 -20.81 5.39
C LYS A 115 -41.21 -20.43 6.18
N THR A 116 -40.25 -21.32 6.32
CA THR A 116 -38.99 -21.05 7.01
C THR A 116 -38.19 -19.97 6.29
N MET A 117 -38.08 -20.04 4.96
CA MET A 117 -37.43 -19.02 4.13
C MET A 117 -38.17 -17.67 4.25
N LEU A 118 -39.50 -17.66 4.22
CA LEU A 118 -40.30 -16.44 4.36
C LEU A 118 -40.12 -15.81 5.76
N ARG A 119 -40.06 -16.64 6.82
CA ARG A 119 -39.81 -16.15 8.19
C ARG A 119 -38.45 -15.50 8.33
N SER A 120 -37.42 -16.02 7.67
CA SER A 120 -36.08 -15.40 7.70
C SER A 120 -36.07 -13.99 7.06
N LYS A 121 -37.00 -13.71 6.16
CA LYS A 121 -37.22 -12.39 5.55
C LYS A 121 -38.32 -11.54 6.24
N GLY A 122 -38.86 -12.00 7.38
CA GLY A 122 -39.80 -11.27 8.20
C GLY A 122 -41.28 -11.56 7.91
N TYR A 123 -41.61 -12.53 7.08
CA TYR A 123 -43.01 -12.90 6.76
C TYR A 123 -43.49 -14.04 7.66
N PHE A 124 -43.93 -13.73 8.88
CA PHE A 124 -44.34 -14.74 9.86
C PHE A 124 -45.80 -15.22 9.69
N ASN A 125 -46.62 -14.44 8.98
CA ASN A 125 -48.03 -14.76 8.71
C ASN A 125 -48.27 -15.35 7.31
N SER A 126 -47.23 -15.88 6.69
CA SER A 126 -47.32 -16.44 5.36
C SER A 126 -48.18 -17.70 5.31
N LYS A 127 -48.98 -17.82 4.23
CA LYS A 127 -49.74 -19.01 3.90
C LYS A 127 -49.12 -19.66 2.67
N VAL A 128 -48.71 -20.93 2.83
CA VAL A 128 -48.08 -21.69 1.78
C VAL A 128 -48.81 -23.00 1.61
N SER A 129 -49.17 -23.32 0.38
CA SER A 129 -49.77 -24.61 -0.01
C SER A 129 -49.12 -25.14 -1.27
N LEU A 130 -49.13 -26.46 -1.40
CA LEU A 130 -48.60 -27.16 -2.59
C LEU A 130 -49.76 -27.88 -3.28
N THR A 131 -49.81 -27.79 -4.62
CA THR A 131 -50.78 -28.56 -5.42
C THR A 131 -50.00 -29.36 -6.48
N GLU A 132 -50.35 -30.66 -6.61
CA GLU A 132 -49.84 -31.50 -7.68
C GLU A 132 -50.79 -31.45 -8.86
N LYS A 133 -50.31 -31.13 -10.07
CA LYS A 133 -51.08 -31.10 -11.31
C LYS A 133 -50.25 -31.51 -12.50
N ASN A 134 -50.77 -32.43 -13.32
CA ASN A 134 -50.12 -32.88 -14.58
C ASN A 134 -48.69 -33.40 -14.42
N GLY A 135 -48.35 -34.03 -13.27
CA GLY A 135 -47.01 -34.56 -12.98
C GLY A 135 -45.98 -33.52 -12.58
N GLY A 136 -46.41 -32.30 -12.26
CA GLY A 136 -45.60 -31.22 -11.69
C GLY A 136 -46.24 -30.67 -10.41
N TYR A 137 -45.53 -29.76 -9.75
CA TYR A 137 -45.98 -29.14 -8.50
C TYR A 137 -46.10 -27.62 -8.64
N THR A 138 -47.12 -27.04 -8.00
CA THR A 138 -47.27 -25.59 -7.89
C THR A 138 -47.26 -25.19 -6.42
N VAL A 139 -46.34 -24.35 -6.03
CA VAL A 139 -46.25 -23.75 -4.68
C VAL A 139 -46.99 -22.44 -4.71
N HIS A 140 -48.13 -22.37 -4.00
CA HIS A 140 -48.93 -21.14 -3.86
C HIS A 140 -48.50 -20.41 -2.58
N ILE A 141 -48.13 -19.13 -2.71
CA ILE A 141 -47.55 -18.34 -1.63
C ILE A 141 -48.32 -17.03 -1.48
N ILE A 142 -48.83 -16.82 -0.27
CA ILE A 142 -49.39 -15.54 0.19
C ILE A 142 -48.47 -15.07 1.34
N PRO A 143 -47.55 -14.12 1.12
CA PRO A 143 -46.53 -13.75 2.10
C PRO A 143 -47.14 -13.12 3.36
N GLY A 144 -48.23 -12.37 3.22
CA GLY A 144 -48.78 -11.55 4.28
C GLY A 144 -47.97 -10.27 4.53
N PRO A 145 -48.26 -9.53 5.60
CA PRO A 145 -47.53 -8.32 5.96
C PRO A 145 -46.15 -8.68 6.49
N ARG A 146 -45.13 -7.87 6.11
CA ARG A 146 -43.78 -8.00 6.63
C ARG A 146 -43.72 -7.45 8.07
N THR A 147 -43.06 -8.16 8.96
CA THR A 147 -42.93 -7.79 10.37
C THR A 147 -42.04 -6.59 10.54
N LYS A 148 -42.50 -5.57 11.26
CA LYS A 148 -41.78 -4.34 11.57
C LYS A 148 -41.13 -4.43 12.95
N ILE A 149 -39.96 -3.84 13.11
CA ILE A 149 -39.29 -3.75 14.41
C ILE A 149 -39.99 -2.65 15.23
N SER A 150 -40.57 -3.03 16.36
CA SER A 150 -41.27 -2.14 17.31
C SER A 150 -40.32 -1.58 18.35
N ASN A 151 -39.40 -2.38 18.84
CA ASN A 151 -38.46 -1.99 19.89
C ASN A 151 -37.09 -2.67 19.72
N VAL A 152 -36.04 -1.94 20.12
CA VAL A 152 -34.66 -2.45 20.19
C VAL A 152 -34.09 -2.14 21.57
N SER A 153 -33.73 -3.18 22.30
CA SER A 153 -33.09 -3.10 23.61
C SER A 153 -31.68 -3.76 23.55
N VAL A 154 -30.65 -2.99 23.80
CA VAL A 154 -29.28 -3.49 23.93
C VAL A 154 -28.77 -3.19 25.33
N ALA A 155 -28.46 -4.22 26.10
CA ALA A 155 -27.92 -4.11 27.44
C ALA A 155 -26.49 -4.71 27.46
N ILE A 156 -25.54 -3.96 27.99
CA ILE A 156 -24.18 -4.44 28.23
C ILE A 156 -24.00 -4.54 29.74
N LEU A 157 -23.67 -5.71 30.25
CA LEU A 157 -23.52 -6.03 31.67
C LEU A 157 -22.05 -6.39 31.98
N GLY A 158 -21.73 -6.60 33.25
CA GLY A 158 -20.40 -6.98 33.72
C GLY A 158 -19.52 -5.79 34.12
N ASP A 159 -18.22 -6.00 34.19
CA ASP A 159 -17.25 -5.01 34.71
C ASP A 159 -17.15 -3.75 33.85
N ILE A 160 -17.58 -3.80 32.59
CA ILE A 160 -17.64 -2.66 31.69
C ILE A 160 -18.52 -1.51 32.20
N LEU A 161 -19.49 -1.81 33.11
CA LEU A 161 -20.35 -0.77 33.70
C LEU A 161 -19.56 0.25 34.53
N SER A 162 -18.37 -0.12 35.01
CA SER A 162 -17.45 0.76 35.72
C SER A 162 -16.43 1.46 34.82
N ASP A 163 -16.44 1.16 33.50
CA ASP A 163 -15.52 1.74 32.52
C ASP A 163 -15.94 3.16 32.14
N GLY A 164 -15.04 4.11 32.21
CA GLY A 164 -15.29 5.50 31.81
C GLY A 164 -15.64 5.67 30.32
N ASN A 165 -15.40 4.66 29.50
CA ASN A 165 -15.69 4.66 28.06
C ASN A 165 -16.99 3.92 27.68
N LEU A 166 -17.84 3.56 28.65
CA LEU A 166 -19.08 2.82 28.42
C LEU A 166 -19.94 3.42 27.29
N ALA A 167 -20.03 4.74 27.23
CA ALA A 167 -20.79 5.44 26.18
C ALA A 167 -20.19 5.24 24.76
N GLU A 168 -18.88 5.02 24.66
CA GLU A 168 -18.22 4.71 23.40
C GLU A 168 -18.55 3.29 22.94
N TYR A 169 -18.55 2.31 23.82
CA TYR A 169 -18.96 0.94 23.51
C TYR A 169 -20.38 0.88 22.97
N TYR A 170 -21.34 1.58 23.64
CA TYR A 170 -22.72 1.67 23.15
C TYR A 170 -22.79 2.34 21.77
N ARG A 171 -22.08 3.42 21.57
CA ARG A 171 -22.07 4.13 20.29
C ARG A 171 -21.52 3.23 19.16
N ASN A 172 -20.43 2.49 19.44
CA ASN A 172 -19.83 1.57 18.48
C ASN A 172 -20.77 0.38 18.19
N ALA A 173 -21.46 -0.16 19.20
CA ALA A 173 -22.42 -1.22 19.04
C ALA A 173 -23.60 -0.78 18.15
N MET A 174 -24.12 0.42 18.35
CA MET A 174 -25.25 0.94 17.59
C MET A 174 -24.87 1.49 16.21
N SER A 175 -23.63 1.87 15.98
CA SER A 175 -23.18 2.39 14.67
C SER A 175 -23.29 1.36 13.54
N ASN A 176 -23.18 0.09 13.86
CA ASN A 176 -23.26 -1.03 12.92
C ASN A 176 -24.55 -1.85 13.08
N TRP A 177 -25.53 -1.34 13.83
CA TRP A 177 -26.81 -1.98 14.01
C TRP A 177 -27.65 -1.87 12.74
N GLN A 178 -28.09 -3.03 12.19
CA GLN A 178 -28.75 -3.08 10.88
C GLN A 178 -30.26 -3.12 10.96
N GLN A 179 -30.83 -3.23 12.16
CA GLN A 179 -32.26 -3.40 12.39
C GLN A 179 -32.88 -2.21 13.15
N PRO A 180 -33.07 -1.03 12.53
CA PRO A 180 -33.61 0.13 13.20
C PRO A 180 -35.12 -0.05 13.51
N VAL A 181 -35.59 0.62 14.55
CA VAL A 181 -37.02 0.68 14.88
C VAL A 181 -37.83 1.22 13.67
N GLY A 182 -38.93 0.55 13.32
CA GLY A 182 -39.74 0.81 12.13
C GLY A 182 -39.24 0.13 10.85
N GLY A 183 -38.04 -0.42 10.85
CA GLY A 183 -37.46 -1.23 9.75
C GLY A 183 -38.15 -2.60 9.63
N ASP A 184 -37.91 -3.29 8.53
CA ASP A 184 -38.41 -4.64 8.31
C ASP A 184 -37.48 -5.65 8.98
N PHE A 185 -38.07 -6.67 9.64
CA PHE A 185 -37.30 -7.75 10.24
C PHE A 185 -36.63 -8.60 9.16
N ASN A 186 -35.33 -8.92 9.37
CA ASN A 186 -34.55 -9.84 8.57
C ASN A 186 -33.61 -10.65 9.49
N GLN A 187 -33.60 -11.97 9.34
CA GLN A 187 -32.77 -12.85 10.19
C GLN A 187 -31.28 -12.63 10.01
N ASP A 188 -30.82 -12.38 8.78
CA ASP A 188 -29.39 -12.17 8.49
C ASP A 188 -28.90 -10.87 9.14
N ASP A 189 -29.71 -9.81 9.05
CA ASP A 189 -29.44 -8.53 9.69
C ASP A 189 -29.49 -8.62 11.23
N TRP A 190 -30.39 -9.50 11.77
CA TRP A 190 -30.45 -9.78 13.19
C TRP A 190 -29.17 -10.46 13.69
N GLU A 191 -28.67 -11.51 12.99
CA GLU A 191 -27.41 -12.17 13.32
C GLU A 191 -26.23 -11.21 13.21
N SER A 192 -26.18 -10.41 12.15
CA SER A 192 -25.16 -9.38 11.95
C SER A 192 -25.17 -8.32 13.04
N SER A 193 -26.37 -7.88 13.46
CA SER A 193 -26.52 -6.90 14.54
C SER A 193 -26.02 -7.44 15.88
N LYS A 194 -26.35 -8.68 16.24
CA LYS A 194 -25.84 -9.34 17.45
C LYS A 194 -24.32 -9.44 17.44
N THR A 195 -23.75 -9.88 16.30
CA THR A 195 -22.31 -9.99 16.11
C THR A 195 -21.62 -8.62 16.22
N SER A 196 -22.23 -7.57 15.69
CA SER A 196 -21.71 -6.20 15.77
C SER A 196 -21.67 -5.68 17.21
N VAL A 197 -22.72 -5.94 18.00
CA VAL A 197 -22.77 -5.56 19.43
C VAL A 197 -21.67 -6.29 20.21
N LEU A 198 -21.54 -7.60 20.01
CA LEU A 198 -20.47 -8.39 20.64
C LEU A 198 -19.08 -7.89 20.24
N SER A 199 -18.87 -7.64 18.95
CA SER A 199 -17.59 -7.15 18.42
C SER A 199 -17.21 -5.78 18.97
N ALA A 200 -18.19 -4.89 19.18
CA ALA A 200 -17.94 -3.58 19.78
C ALA A 200 -17.35 -3.68 21.19
N VAL A 201 -17.68 -4.73 21.92
CA VAL A 201 -17.18 -4.99 23.29
C VAL A 201 -15.87 -5.80 23.26
N THR A 202 -15.82 -6.88 22.45
CA THR A 202 -14.66 -7.80 22.43
C THR A 202 -13.42 -7.19 21.77
N ARG A 203 -13.59 -6.20 20.90
CA ARG A 203 -12.49 -5.59 20.14
C ARG A 203 -11.51 -4.84 21.05
N LYS A 204 -12.01 -4.24 22.16
CA LYS A 204 -11.20 -3.47 23.11
C LYS A 204 -11.59 -3.80 24.55
N GLY A 205 -10.61 -3.94 25.40
CA GLY A 205 -10.76 -4.12 26.84
C GLY A 205 -11.35 -5.45 27.27
N TYR A 206 -12.40 -5.94 26.64
CA TYR A 206 -13.21 -7.07 27.11
C TYR A 206 -13.31 -8.23 26.11
N PRO A 207 -12.19 -8.83 25.68
CA PRO A 207 -12.19 -9.88 24.65
C PRO A 207 -12.92 -11.16 25.06
N LEU A 208 -13.18 -11.37 26.34
CA LEU A 208 -13.91 -12.52 26.88
C LEU A 208 -15.43 -12.29 26.96
N ALA A 209 -15.92 -11.16 26.47
CA ALA A 209 -17.35 -10.90 26.44
C ALA A 209 -18.11 -11.94 25.63
N LYS A 210 -19.33 -12.21 26.06
CA LYS A 210 -20.22 -13.22 25.44
C LYS A 210 -21.61 -12.65 25.26
N LEU A 211 -22.30 -13.12 24.25
CA LEU A 211 -23.75 -12.91 24.14
C LEU A 211 -24.44 -13.65 25.30
N GLY A 212 -25.21 -12.92 26.07
CA GLY A 212 -26.13 -13.47 27.05
C GLY A 212 -27.43 -13.90 26.38
N ASN A 213 -28.58 -13.60 27.03
CA ASN A 213 -29.88 -13.88 26.42
C ASN A 213 -30.13 -12.93 25.25
N THR A 214 -30.28 -13.45 24.05
CA THR A 214 -30.65 -12.69 22.85
C THR A 214 -31.97 -13.24 22.32
N GLN A 215 -32.95 -12.37 22.13
CA GLN A 215 -34.30 -12.79 21.75
C GLN A 215 -34.92 -11.79 20.77
N ALA A 216 -35.46 -12.32 19.67
CA ALA A 216 -36.38 -11.61 18.82
C ALA A 216 -37.82 -12.15 19.13
N THR A 217 -38.65 -11.34 19.75
CA THR A 217 -40.03 -11.71 20.08
C THR A 217 -40.94 -11.15 19.00
N VAL A 218 -41.48 -12.05 18.19
CA VAL A 218 -42.43 -11.67 17.11
C VAL A 218 -43.87 -11.82 17.58
N ASN A 219 -44.67 -10.77 17.35
CA ASN A 219 -46.09 -10.82 17.49
C ASN A 219 -46.75 -10.91 16.10
N PRO A 220 -47.25 -12.09 15.69
CA PRO A 220 -47.83 -12.26 14.37
C PRO A 220 -49.09 -11.43 14.16
N ASP A 221 -49.92 -11.22 15.19
CA ASP A 221 -51.20 -10.51 15.07
C ASP A 221 -51.01 -9.03 14.72
N THR A 222 -49.97 -8.41 15.27
CA THR A 222 -49.63 -7.01 14.99
C THR A 222 -48.55 -6.87 13.92
N SER A 223 -47.95 -7.98 13.48
CA SER A 223 -46.79 -8.01 12.59
C SER A 223 -45.64 -7.12 13.11
N THR A 224 -45.31 -7.24 14.39
CA THR A 224 -44.26 -6.49 15.05
C THR A 224 -43.24 -7.43 15.69
N ALA A 225 -42.01 -6.97 15.86
CA ALA A 225 -40.93 -7.69 16.54
C ALA A 225 -40.17 -6.78 17.52
N ASP A 226 -39.98 -7.28 18.74
CA ASP A 226 -39.14 -6.67 19.75
C ASP A 226 -37.78 -7.41 19.79
N LEU A 227 -36.70 -6.65 19.65
CA LEU A 227 -35.35 -7.18 19.64
C LEU A 227 -34.63 -6.88 20.94
N ASN A 228 -34.16 -7.92 21.63
CA ASN A 228 -33.40 -7.79 22.88
C ASN A 228 -32.06 -8.47 22.76
N VAL A 229 -30.97 -7.73 23.03
CA VAL A 229 -29.61 -8.24 23.05
C VAL A 229 -28.96 -7.91 24.38
N ILE A 230 -28.47 -8.92 25.07
CA ILE A 230 -27.69 -8.76 26.29
C ILE A 230 -26.26 -9.26 25.99
N VAL A 231 -25.27 -8.44 26.32
CA VAL A 231 -23.86 -8.81 26.29
C VAL A 231 -23.32 -8.76 27.71
N ASP A 232 -22.71 -9.83 28.15
CA ASP A 232 -21.89 -9.86 29.37
C ASP A 232 -20.44 -9.60 28.99
N SER A 233 -19.90 -8.45 29.42
CA SER A 233 -18.52 -8.07 29.11
C SER A 233 -17.49 -9.00 29.76
N ASN A 234 -17.89 -9.71 30.82
CA ASN A 234 -16.93 -10.39 31.68
C ASN A 234 -15.98 -9.33 32.28
N ARG A 235 -14.73 -9.72 32.58
CA ARG A 235 -13.69 -8.87 33.18
C ARG A 235 -12.78 -8.24 32.12
N PRO A 236 -12.16 -7.08 32.40
CA PRO A 236 -11.20 -6.47 31.50
C PRO A 236 -9.93 -7.31 31.41
N ILE A 237 -9.35 -7.37 30.21
CA ILE A 237 -8.11 -8.10 29.94
C ILE A 237 -7.02 -7.11 29.53
N LEU A 238 -5.81 -7.32 30.05
CA LEU A 238 -4.61 -6.59 29.69
C LEU A 238 -3.70 -7.43 28.78
N PHE A 239 -2.84 -6.80 28.03
CA PHE A 239 -1.77 -7.50 27.32
C PHE A 239 -0.76 -8.08 28.32
N GLY A 240 -0.39 -9.34 28.13
CA GLY A 240 0.72 -10.05 28.78
C GLY A 240 2.03 -9.89 28.04
N ASN A 241 2.97 -10.77 28.33
CA ASN A 241 4.28 -10.80 27.69
C ASN A 241 4.20 -11.32 26.25
N PHE A 242 5.17 -10.94 25.43
CA PHE A 242 5.36 -11.50 24.09
C PHE A 242 6.00 -12.90 24.20
N GLU A 243 5.43 -13.85 23.49
CA GLU A 243 6.01 -15.17 23.24
C GLU A 243 6.42 -15.24 21.76
N ILE A 244 7.69 -14.86 21.49
CA ILE A 244 8.21 -14.72 20.15
C ILE A 244 8.85 -16.03 19.71
N THR A 245 8.49 -16.51 18.52
CA THR A 245 9.03 -17.72 17.88
C THR A 245 9.45 -17.45 16.44
N GLY A 246 10.40 -18.26 15.93
CA GLY A 246 10.88 -18.13 14.56
C GLY A 246 12.05 -17.16 14.37
N THR A 247 12.50 -16.47 15.43
CA THR A 247 13.67 -15.60 15.41
C THR A 247 14.96 -16.39 15.63
N GLN A 248 15.74 -16.59 14.58
CA GLN A 248 17.05 -17.26 14.63
C GLN A 248 18.19 -16.39 14.08
N ARG A 249 17.87 -15.52 13.12
CA ARG A 249 18.82 -14.69 12.39
C ARG A 249 18.81 -13.26 12.86
N TYR A 250 17.65 -12.78 13.31
CA TYR A 250 17.42 -11.38 13.67
C TYR A 250 17.08 -11.22 15.14
N PRO A 251 17.46 -10.08 15.77
CA PRO A 251 17.12 -9.81 17.16
C PRO A 251 15.61 -9.72 17.38
N GLU A 252 15.10 -10.32 18.45
CA GLU A 252 13.68 -10.26 18.87
C GLU A 252 13.20 -8.82 19.13
N GLN A 253 14.14 -7.92 19.45
CA GLN A 253 13.85 -6.50 19.65
C GLN A 253 13.28 -5.82 18.40
N ILE A 254 13.46 -6.39 17.20
CA ILE A 254 12.80 -5.90 15.98
C ILE A 254 11.31 -6.16 16.08
N VAL A 255 10.91 -7.35 16.54
CA VAL A 255 9.49 -7.72 16.70
C VAL A 255 8.83 -6.84 17.77
N SER A 256 9.40 -6.80 18.98
CA SER A 256 8.85 -6.01 20.08
C SER A 256 8.89 -4.49 19.81
N GLY A 257 9.89 -4.03 19.06
CA GLY A 257 10.03 -2.62 18.67
C GLY A 257 8.98 -2.14 17.66
N LEU A 258 8.30 -3.05 16.97
CA LEU A 258 7.19 -2.75 16.06
C LEU A 258 5.82 -2.70 16.77
N ALA A 259 5.71 -3.25 17.99
CA ALA A 259 4.49 -3.23 18.77
C ALA A 259 4.16 -1.81 19.28
N ARG A 260 2.89 -1.42 19.17
CA ARG A 260 2.36 -0.15 19.69
C ARG A 260 1.82 -0.28 21.10
N PHE A 261 1.91 -1.45 21.69
CA PHE A 261 1.47 -1.77 23.03
C PHE A 261 2.59 -2.43 23.83
N GLN A 262 2.42 -2.44 25.13
CA GLN A 262 3.34 -3.05 26.09
C GLN A 262 2.55 -3.94 27.06
N PRO A 263 3.18 -4.93 27.70
CA PRO A 263 2.55 -5.68 28.77
C PRO A 263 1.93 -4.76 29.84
N GLY A 264 0.68 -5.06 30.24
CA GLY A 264 -0.09 -4.25 31.17
C GLY A 264 -0.97 -3.17 30.56
N MET A 265 -0.89 -2.92 29.25
CA MET A 265 -1.88 -2.06 28.56
C MET A 265 -3.20 -2.82 28.34
N PRO A 266 -4.35 -2.11 28.28
CA PRO A 266 -5.62 -2.74 27.94
C PRO A 266 -5.56 -3.46 26.60
N TYR A 267 -6.23 -4.61 26.51
CA TYR A 267 -6.36 -5.36 25.26
C TYR A 267 -7.02 -4.50 24.19
N ASP A 268 -6.48 -4.55 22.99
CA ASP A 268 -7.02 -3.92 21.79
C ASP A 268 -6.64 -4.75 20.56
N LEU A 269 -7.63 -5.34 19.90
CA LEU A 269 -7.43 -6.17 18.71
C LEU A 269 -6.76 -5.40 17.58
N ASP A 270 -7.07 -4.10 17.43
CA ASP A 270 -6.48 -3.27 16.38
C ASP A 270 -4.96 -3.15 16.54
N LEU A 271 -4.46 -3.15 17.77
CA LEU A 271 -3.03 -3.12 18.05
C LEU A 271 -2.32 -4.43 17.68
N LEU A 272 -3.00 -5.58 17.81
CA LEU A 272 -2.48 -6.87 17.35
C LEU A 272 -2.41 -6.93 15.82
N LEU A 273 -3.49 -6.49 15.15
CA LEU A 273 -3.54 -6.43 13.69
C LEU A 273 -2.50 -5.43 13.13
N ASP A 274 -2.35 -4.27 13.78
CA ASP A 274 -1.31 -3.28 13.45
C ASP A 274 0.10 -3.92 13.55
N LEU A 275 0.36 -4.72 14.59
CA LEU A 275 1.65 -5.41 14.77
C LEU A 275 1.87 -6.45 13.69
N GLN A 276 0.88 -7.28 13.39
CA GLN A 276 0.98 -8.27 12.30
C GLN A 276 1.29 -7.60 10.97
N GLN A 277 0.54 -6.56 10.61
CA GLN A 277 0.79 -5.80 9.38
C GLN A 277 2.17 -5.16 9.37
N ALA A 278 2.62 -4.60 10.50
CA ALA A 278 3.94 -4.01 10.60
C ALA A 278 5.07 -5.02 10.43
N LEU A 279 4.89 -6.26 10.92
CA LEU A 279 5.82 -7.37 10.74
C LEU A 279 5.85 -7.85 9.29
N GLU A 280 4.69 -8.03 8.65
CA GLU A 280 4.57 -8.45 7.24
C GLU A 280 5.19 -7.43 6.28
N GLN A 281 5.11 -6.13 6.61
CA GLN A 281 5.74 -5.05 5.85
C GLN A 281 7.22 -4.82 6.21
N ASN A 282 7.76 -5.57 7.17
CA ASN A 282 9.14 -5.42 7.58
C ASN A 282 10.07 -6.31 6.74
N GLY A 283 11.10 -5.74 6.14
CA GLY A 283 12.01 -6.45 5.25
C GLY A 283 12.80 -7.62 5.87
N HIS A 284 12.73 -7.84 7.19
CA HIS A 284 13.37 -8.97 7.88
C HIS A 284 12.52 -10.23 7.86
N TYR A 285 11.21 -10.12 7.61
CA TYR A 285 10.26 -11.22 7.69
C TYR A 285 9.51 -11.38 6.38
N SER A 286 9.27 -12.63 5.98
CA SER A 286 8.45 -13.00 4.82
C SER A 286 7.02 -13.36 5.20
N GLY A 287 6.74 -13.55 6.50
CA GLY A 287 5.42 -13.80 7.04
C GLY A 287 5.43 -13.63 8.55
N ALA A 288 4.26 -13.30 9.09
CA ALA A 288 4.04 -13.16 10.52
C ALA A 288 2.63 -13.59 10.91
N SER A 289 2.48 -14.13 12.12
CA SER A 289 1.20 -14.37 12.78
C SER A 289 1.27 -13.80 14.19
N VAL A 290 0.25 -13.00 14.55
CA VAL A 290 0.14 -12.38 15.88
C VAL A 290 -1.21 -12.76 16.49
N GLN A 291 -1.20 -13.45 17.62
CA GLN A 291 -2.40 -13.96 18.26
C GLN A 291 -2.35 -13.75 19.77
N ALA A 292 -3.48 -13.41 20.37
CA ALA A 292 -3.66 -13.43 21.81
C ALA A 292 -4.01 -14.85 22.26
N ASP A 293 -3.32 -15.37 23.28
CA ASP A 293 -3.53 -16.73 23.82
C ASP A 293 -4.45 -16.71 25.03
N PHE A 294 -5.75 -16.76 24.77
CA PHE A 294 -6.77 -16.74 25.82
C PHE A 294 -6.85 -18.04 26.64
N ASP A 295 -6.24 -19.13 26.17
CA ASP A 295 -6.21 -20.42 26.89
C ASP A 295 -5.19 -20.38 28.05
N HIS A 296 -4.21 -19.49 27.99
CA HIS A 296 -3.12 -19.37 28.97
C HIS A 296 -3.06 -17.99 29.63
N LEU A 297 -4.22 -17.47 30.04
CA LEU A 297 -4.32 -16.20 30.78
C LEU A 297 -3.54 -16.27 32.11
N GLN A 298 -2.80 -15.20 32.41
CA GLN A 298 -2.04 -15.01 33.66
C GLN A 298 -2.49 -13.72 34.35
N ASP A 299 -3.19 -13.81 35.48
CA ASP A 299 -3.66 -12.65 36.25
C ASP A 299 -4.32 -11.57 35.37
N ASP A 300 -5.34 -11.95 34.57
CA ASP A 300 -6.05 -11.09 33.63
C ASP A 300 -5.19 -10.52 32.49
N ARG A 301 -4.02 -11.09 32.28
CA ARG A 301 -3.14 -10.74 31.17
C ARG A 301 -3.11 -11.86 30.13
N VAL A 302 -3.32 -11.49 28.89
CA VAL A 302 -3.28 -12.41 27.74
C VAL A 302 -1.89 -12.41 27.13
N PRO A 303 -1.16 -13.56 27.14
CA PRO A 303 0.10 -13.67 26.40
C PRO A 303 -0.11 -13.40 24.91
N VAL A 304 0.85 -12.71 24.27
CA VAL A 304 0.80 -12.44 22.84
C VAL A 304 1.80 -13.32 22.12
N LYS A 305 1.28 -14.33 21.43
CA LYS A 305 2.08 -15.24 20.59
C LYS A 305 2.38 -14.58 19.26
N VAL A 306 3.68 -14.43 18.96
CA VAL A 306 4.17 -13.87 17.70
C VAL A 306 5.05 -14.93 17.04
N SER A 307 4.61 -15.42 15.89
CA SER A 307 5.40 -16.34 15.06
C SER A 307 5.84 -15.61 13.78
N VAL A 308 7.14 -15.63 13.49
CA VAL A 308 7.69 -14.97 12.30
C VAL A 308 8.48 -15.94 11.44
N THR A 309 8.43 -15.73 10.14
CA THR A 309 9.27 -16.43 9.16
C THR A 309 10.32 -15.45 8.64
N GLU A 310 11.58 -15.71 8.95
CA GLU A 310 12.70 -14.83 8.61
C GLU A 310 13.14 -14.97 7.16
N VAL A 311 13.44 -13.83 6.49
CA VAL A 311 14.13 -13.83 5.20
C VAL A 311 15.61 -14.22 5.35
N LYS A 312 16.28 -14.56 4.26
CA LYS A 312 17.72 -14.81 4.25
C LYS A 312 18.49 -13.51 4.56
N ARG A 313 19.65 -13.62 5.24
CA ARG A 313 20.49 -12.45 5.58
C ARG A 313 21.00 -11.68 4.37
N HIS A 314 21.18 -12.36 3.26
CA HIS A 314 21.78 -11.82 2.05
C HIS A 314 20.75 -11.85 0.94
N LYS A 315 20.54 -10.72 0.29
CA LYS A 315 19.69 -10.58 -0.88
C LYS A 315 20.52 -9.97 -2.00
N LEU A 316 20.54 -10.63 -3.14
CA LEU A 316 21.16 -10.13 -4.37
C LEU A 316 20.05 -9.92 -5.39
N GLU A 317 19.97 -8.71 -5.90
CA GLU A 317 19.06 -8.34 -6.97
C GLU A 317 19.88 -7.94 -8.21
N THR A 318 19.48 -8.44 -9.35
CA THR A 318 20.05 -8.06 -10.65
C THR A 318 18.94 -7.64 -11.56
N GLY A 319 19.13 -6.58 -12.32
CA GLY A 319 18.16 -6.06 -13.26
C GLY A 319 18.80 -5.57 -14.54
N VAL A 320 18.09 -5.72 -15.64
CA VAL A 320 18.44 -5.16 -16.94
C VAL A 320 17.30 -4.25 -17.38
N ARG A 321 17.62 -3.06 -17.85
CA ARG A 321 16.64 -2.14 -18.44
C ARG A 321 17.03 -1.76 -19.86
N LEU A 322 16.05 -1.55 -20.68
CA LEU A 322 16.21 -1.02 -22.03
C LEU A 322 15.30 0.21 -22.19
N ASP A 323 15.91 1.29 -22.59
CA ASP A 323 15.26 2.58 -22.71
C ASP A 323 15.85 3.34 -23.90
N SER A 324 14.99 4.02 -24.67
CA SER A 324 15.45 4.75 -25.86
C SER A 324 16.35 5.92 -25.55
N GLU A 325 16.28 6.47 -24.34
CA GLU A 325 17.08 7.62 -23.92
C GLU A 325 18.39 7.17 -23.26
N TYR A 326 18.27 6.26 -22.28
CA TYR A 326 19.41 5.79 -21.49
C TYR A 326 20.12 4.57 -22.11
N GLY A 327 19.55 3.98 -23.18
CA GLY A 327 20.08 2.78 -23.80
C GLY A 327 19.90 1.52 -22.97
N LEU A 328 20.85 0.59 -23.13
CA LEU A 328 20.91 -0.61 -22.29
C LEU A 328 21.56 -0.25 -20.95
N GLY A 329 20.88 -0.58 -19.87
CA GLY A 329 21.36 -0.39 -18.51
C GLY A 329 21.32 -1.68 -17.69
N GLY A 330 22.17 -1.74 -16.66
CA GLY A 330 22.24 -2.84 -15.73
C GLY A 330 22.29 -2.34 -14.28
N ARG A 331 21.68 -3.12 -13.38
CA ARG A 331 21.68 -2.86 -11.96
C ARG A 331 22.03 -4.13 -11.19
N ILE A 332 22.89 -3.99 -10.20
CA ILE A 332 23.20 -5.00 -9.21
C ILE A 332 23.00 -4.36 -7.84
N ALA A 333 22.18 -4.95 -7.01
CA ALA A 333 21.98 -4.51 -5.64
C ALA A 333 22.19 -5.68 -4.68
N TYR A 334 22.91 -5.43 -3.62
CA TYR A 334 23.18 -6.39 -2.56
C TYR A 334 22.78 -5.81 -1.23
N ASP A 335 21.94 -6.54 -0.49
CA ASP A 335 21.50 -6.19 0.85
C ASP A 335 21.95 -7.24 1.87
N HIS A 336 22.42 -6.76 3.01
CA HIS A 336 22.72 -7.56 4.19
C HIS A 336 21.81 -7.13 5.34
N TYR A 337 20.88 -7.98 5.74
CA TYR A 337 19.78 -7.64 6.68
C TYR A 337 20.15 -7.70 8.17
N ASN A 338 21.38 -8.05 8.55
CA ASN A 338 21.79 -8.12 9.95
C ASN A 338 23.20 -7.62 10.20
N LEU A 339 23.53 -6.40 9.76
CA LEU A 339 24.81 -5.77 10.12
C LEU A 339 24.90 -5.61 11.64
N PHE A 340 26.09 -5.87 12.16
CA PHE A 340 26.41 -5.76 13.59
C PHE A 340 25.56 -6.64 14.51
N ASN A 341 24.85 -7.65 13.97
CA ASN A 341 23.88 -8.47 14.70
C ASN A 341 22.78 -7.66 15.41
N LYS A 342 22.42 -6.48 14.86
CA LYS A 342 21.39 -5.57 15.38
C LYS A 342 20.21 -5.39 14.43
N GLY A 343 20.14 -6.21 13.36
CA GLY A 343 19.12 -6.07 12.34
C GLY A 343 19.26 -4.83 11.45
N TYR A 344 20.43 -4.18 11.43
CA TYR A 344 20.67 -3.07 10.51
C TYR A 344 20.79 -3.61 9.10
N ILE A 345 20.20 -2.90 8.15
CA ILE A 345 20.26 -3.25 6.73
C ILE A 345 21.40 -2.47 6.11
N GLY A 346 22.40 -3.17 5.60
CA GLY A 346 23.46 -2.59 4.76
C GLY A 346 23.18 -2.88 3.31
N SER A 347 23.24 -1.86 2.46
CA SER A 347 22.96 -1.97 1.03
C SER A 347 24.15 -1.47 0.21
N ILE A 348 24.43 -2.16 -0.90
CA ILE A 348 25.38 -1.70 -1.94
C ILE A 348 24.65 -1.81 -3.27
N VAL A 349 24.66 -0.73 -4.04
CA VAL A 349 23.99 -0.66 -5.34
C VAL A 349 25.00 -0.18 -6.39
N TRP A 350 25.09 -0.91 -7.48
CA TRP A 350 25.77 -0.48 -8.70
C TRP A 350 24.76 -0.44 -9.83
N ASP A 351 24.59 0.75 -10.40
CA ASP A 351 23.66 1.01 -11.50
C ASP A 351 24.42 1.72 -12.62
N MET A 352 24.27 1.27 -13.85
CA MET A 352 24.94 1.85 -15.01
C MET A 352 24.08 1.80 -16.26
N ASP A 353 24.20 2.83 -17.07
CA ASP A 353 23.66 2.90 -18.41
C ASP A 353 24.59 3.69 -19.35
N LYS A 354 24.10 4.06 -20.53
CA LYS A 354 24.89 4.78 -21.54
C LYS A 354 25.44 6.13 -21.04
N TYR A 355 24.71 6.82 -20.18
CA TYR A 355 25.00 8.19 -19.78
C TYR A 355 25.40 8.33 -18.32
N GLU A 356 25.04 7.35 -17.50
CA GLU A 356 25.22 7.47 -16.06
C GLU A 356 25.76 6.17 -15.44
N THR A 357 26.65 6.33 -14.48
CA THR A 357 27.11 5.25 -13.60
C THR A 357 26.99 5.72 -12.17
N THR A 358 26.29 4.94 -11.34
CA THR A 358 26.11 5.20 -9.91
C THR A 358 26.61 4.02 -9.09
N LEU A 359 27.43 4.29 -8.09
CA LEU A 359 27.80 3.35 -7.04
C LEU A 359 27.36 3.95 -5.71
N ALA A 360 26.50 3.24 -4.99
CA ALA A 360 25.98 3.69 -3.70
C ALA A 360 26.10 2.60 -2.64
N ALA A 361 26.35 3.00 -1.40
CA ALA A 361 26.30 2.12 -0.23
C ALA A 361 25.58 2.84 0.91
N GLY A 362 24.83 2.12 1.74
CA GLY A 362 24.07 2.71 2.82
C GLY A 362 23.83 1.76 3.98
N ILE A 363 23.45 2.32 5.12
CA ILE A 363 23.07 1.58 6.31
C ILE A 363 21.77 2.19 6.87
N SER A 364 20.81 1.34 7.16
CA SER A 364 19.53 1.74 7.76
C SER A 364 19.24 0.96 9.03
N GLN A 365 18.72 1.62 10.04
CA GLN A 365 18.23 0.97 11.25
C GLN A 365 16.89 0.26 10.97
N PRO A 366 16.52 -0.77 11.75
CA PRO A 366 15.17 -1.30 11.76
C PRO A 366 14.16 -0.20 12.11
N ARG A 367 12.99 -0.24 11.47
CA ARG A 367 11.89 0.68 11.79
C ARG A 367 11.32 0.38 13.18
N ASN A 368 10.89 1.40 13.90
CA ASN A 368 10.10 1.24 15.11
C ASN A 368 8.58 1.28 14.79
N TYR A 369 7.73 1.08 15.80
CA TYR A 369 6.26 1.09 15.68
C TYR A 369 5.66 2.40 15.11
N ARG A 370 6.42 3.51 15.15
CA ARG A 370 6.04 4.80 14.55
C ARG A 370 6.52 4.96 13.10
N GLY A 371 7.15 3.92 12.54
CA GLY A 371 7.78 3.96 11.22
C GLY A 371 9.06 4.80 11.18
N LYS A 372 9.68 5.09 12.33
CA LYS A 372 10.87 5.96 12.42
C LYS A 372 12.14 5.13 12.45
N TYR A 373 13.16 5.61 11.73
CA TYR A 373 14.51 5.04 11.73
C TYR A 373 15.54 6.06 11.24
N TRP A 374 16.81 5.78 11.52
CA TRP A 374 17.93 6.52 10.95
C TRP A 374 18.51 5.77 9.77
N THR A 375 18.88 6.52 8.75
CA THR A 375 19.59 5.97 7.58
C THR A 375 20.75 6.90 7.19
N THR A 376 21.80 6.29 6.68
CA THR A 376 22.93 6.98 6.07
C THR A 376 23.31 6.25 4.80
N ASN A 377 23.79 6.96 3.81
CA ASN A 377 24.34 6.32 2.62
C ASN A 377 25.47 7.13 1.97
N VAL A 378 26.11 6.53 0.99
CA VAL A 378 27.29 6.95 0.25
C VAL A 378 26.95 6.80 -1.22
N SER A 379 27.19 7.80 -2.06
CA SER A 379 26.99 7.64 -3.50
C SER A 379 28.04 8.38 -4.32
N TYR A 380 28.66 7.69 -5.24
CA TYR A 380 29.44 8.23 -6.34
C TYR A 380 28.61 8.14 -7.61
N ASN A 381 28.52 9.25 -8.33
CA ASN A 381 27.80 9.33 -9.59
C ASN A 381 28.71 9.99 -10.65
N ARG A 382 28.74 9.39 -11.84
CA ARG A 382 29.35 9.98 -13.03
C ARG A 382 28.28 10.00 -14.13
N SER A 383 28.01 11.17 -14.70
CA SER A 383 27.06 11.30 -15.81
C SER A 383 27.62 12.20 -16.90
N THR A 384 27.26 11.89 -18.16
CA THR A 384 27.60 12.70 -19.32
C THR A 384 26.38 12.81 -20.21
N THR A 385 25.69 13.95 -20.14
CA THR A 385 24.49 14.25 -20.95
C THR A 385 24.65 15.63 -21.58
N GLN A 386 24.23 15.78 -22.84
CA GLN A 386 24.23 17.08 -23.56
C GLN A 386 25.59 17.79 -23.44
N ASN A 387 26.68 17.08 -23.71
CA ASN A 387 28.08 17.58 -23.63
C ASN A 387 28.46 18.20 -22.28
N LEU A 388 27.81 17.79 -21.18
CA LEU A 388 28.22 18.12 -19.82
C LEU A 388 28.60 16.86 -19.08
N GLU A 389 29.88 16.70 -18.74
CA GLU A 389 30.37 15.65 -17.84
C GLU A 389 30.32 16.14 -16.41
N LYS A 390 29.72 15.32 -15.54
CA LYS A 390 29.59 15.58 -14.12
C LYS A 390 30.09 14.37 -13.33
N ARG A 391 30.88 14.61 -12.31
CA ARG A 391 31.28 13.63 -11.30
C ARG A 391 30.89 14.15 -9.95
N SER A 392 30.08 13.43 -9.23
CA SER A 392 29.62 13.84 -7.92
C SER A 392 29.83 12.76 -6.87
N LEU A 393 30.19 13.23 -5.70
CA LEU A 393 30.35 12.44 -4.51
C LEU A 393 29.42 13.04 -3.45
N SER A 394 28.54 12.24 -2.93
CA SER A 394 27.50 12.76 -2.06
C SER A 394 27.29 11.90 -0.80
N SER A 395 26.89 12.51 0.35
CA SER A 395 26.72 11.87 1.66
C SER A 395 25.71 12.54 2.60
N GLY A 396 25.11 11.86 3.65
CA GLY A 396 24.29 12.44 4.75
C GLY A 396 23.70 11.41 5.67
N ILE A 397 22.95 11.94 6.52
CA ILE A 397 22.26 11.20 7.56
C ILE A 397 20.85 11.77 7.64
N TRP A 398 19.86 10.89 7.67
CA TRP A 398 18.46 11.29 7.82
C TRP A 398 17.77 10.53 8.93
N HIS A 399 16.91 11.24 9.60
CA HIS A 399 15.83 10.67 10.36
C HIS A 399 14.62 10.52 9.42
N VAL A 400 14.18 9.31 9.23
CA VAL A 400 13.06 8.94 8.33
C VAL A 400 11.85 8.56 9.16
N ARG A 401 10.67 8.95 8.68
CA ARG A 401 9.38 8.44 9.10
C ARG A 401 8.64 7.92 7.88
N ASP A 402 8.50 6.60 7.80
CA ASP A 402 7.82 5.90 6.70
C ASP A 402 6.66 5.09 7.27
N ARG A 403 5.45 5.58 7.02
CA ARG A 403 4.21 4.97 7.50
C ARG A 403 3.00 5.46 6.71
N ASN A 404 2.05 4.54 6.43
CA ASN A 404 0.76 4.85 5.78
C ASN A 404 0.92 5.57 4.43
N GLY A 405 1.88 5.13 3.61
CA GLY A 405 2.16 5.73 2.30
C GLY A 405 2.81 7.12 2.37
N ILE A 406 3.32 7.54 3.55
CA ILE A 406 4.05 8.78 3.75
C ILE A 406 5.50 8.43 4.11
N ASP A 407 6.45 8.86 3.27
CA ASP A 407 7.89 8.88 3.56
C ASP A 407 8.29 10.34 3.81
N ALA A 408 8.63 10.67 5.04
CA ALA A 408 9.12 11.98 5.44
C ALA A 408 10.54 11.87 5.98
N ARG A 409 11.45 12.68 5.47
CA ARG A 409 12.88 12.66 5.83
C ARG A 409 13.35 14.03 6.24
N LEU A 410 14.11 14.10 7.31
CA LEU A 410 14.84 15.28 7.75
C LEU A 410 16.29 14.89 7.99
N GLY A 411 17.23 15.61 7.39
CA GLY A 411 18.62 15.24 7.50
C GLY A 411 19.60 16.28 6.99
N VAL A 412 20.87 15.92 7.09
CA VAL A 412 21.98 16.71 6.55
C VAL A 412 22.59 15.95 5.38
N GLU A 413 22.75 16.64 4.28
CA GLU A 413 23.32 16.15 3.04
C GLU A 413 24.58 16.93 2.68
N PHE A 414 25.60 16.25 2.18
CA PHE A 414 26.82 16.83 1.66
C PHE A 414 27.03 16.40 0.21
N LEU A 415 27.36 17.32 -0.66
CA LEU A 415 27.61 17.10 -2.08
C LEU A 415 28.93 17.76 -2.46
N VAL A 416 29.80 17.02 -3.15
CA VAL A 416 30.94 17.55 -3.90
C VAL A 416 30.74 17.19 -5.36
N GLU A 417 30.93 18.12 -6.23
CA GLU A 417 30.72 17.95 -7.67
C GLU A 417 31.84 18.59 -8.45
N ASP A 418 32.31 17.89 -9.49
CA ASP A 418 33.27 18.32 -10.48
C ASP A 418 32.62 18.30 -11.85
N GLN A 419 32.68 19.40 -12.61
CA GLN A 419 31.97 19.56 -13.87
C GLN A 419 32.92 20.08 -14.96
N LYS A 420 32.81 19.50 -16.13
CA LYS A 420 33.53 19.96 -17.30
C LYS A 420 32.74 19.78 -18.58
N ILE A 421 33.04 20.57 -19.57
CA ILE A 421 32.55 20.40 -20.93
C ILE A 421 33.63 19.67 -21.72
N PRO A 422 33.38 18.40 -22.15
CA PRO A 422 34.38 17.61 -22.89
C PRO A 422 34.86 18.34 -24.15
N ASP A 423 36.11 18.08 -24.55
CA ASP A 423 36.73 18.63 -25.74
C ASP A 423 36.81 20.17 -25.79
N THR A 424 36.82 20.79 -24.63
CA THR A 424 37.01 22.24 -24.45
C THR A 424 37.94 22.51 -23.27
N ASP A 425 38.62 23.68 -23.26
CA ASP A 425 39.34 24.17 -22.09
C ASP A 425 38.43 24.79 -21.03
N TYR A 426 37.11 24.65 -21.20
CA TYR A 426 36.11 25.23 -20.30
C TYR A 426 35.82 24.30 -19.14
N ASP A 427 36.48 24.56 -18.01
CA ASP A 427 36.28 23.86 -16.74
C ASP A 427 35.29 24.67 -15.87
N LEU A 428 34.16 24.06 -15.52
CA LEU A 428 33.16 24.67 -14.64
C LEU A 428 33.57 24.57 -13.16
N GLY A 429 34.66 23.82 -12.89
CA GLY A 429 35.28 23.70 -11.58
C GLY A 429 34.58 22.76 -10.61
N LYS A 430 35.13 22.79 -9.40
CA LYS A 430 34.63 21.98 -8.28
C LYS A 430 33.74 22.83 -7.37
N SER A 431 32.61 22.31 -7.04
CA SER A 431 31.66 22.93 -6.11
C SER A 431 31.23 21.95 -5.02
N HIS A 432 30.89 22.46 -3.85
CA HIS A 432 30.39 21.62 -2.76
C HIS A 432 29.27 22.33 -1.99
N ALA A 433 28.41 21.54 -1.38
CA ALA A 433 27.30 22.03 -0.57
C ALA A 433 26.97 21.08 0.57
N THR A 434 26.87 21.62 1.77
CA THR A 434 26.30 20.93 2.93
C THR A 434 24.95 21.55 3.24
N MET A 435 23.90 20.75 3.19
CA MET A 435 22.53 21.22 3.26
C MET A 435 21.76 20.51 4.39
N LEU A 436 21.00 21.28 5.14
CA LEU A 436 19.87 20.76 5.89
C LEU A 436 18.72 20.54 4.92
N THR A 437 18.20 19.32 4.83
CA THR A 437 17.15 18.95 3.88
C THR A 437 15.96 18.34 4.59
N ALA A 438 14.78 18.68 4.09
CA ALA A 438 13.52 18.04 4.44
C ALA A 438 12.85 17.57 3.15
N SER A 439 12.38 16.32 3.13
CA SER A 439 11.58 15.78 2.03
C SER A 439 10.33 15.09 2.56
N TRP A 440 9.29 15.12 1.75
CA TRP A 440 8.02 14.50 2.05
C TRP A 440 7.45 13.89 0.76
N LYS A 441 7.17 12.59 0.81
CA LYS A 441 6.55 11.85 -0.28
C LYS A 441 5.27 11.21 0.23
N ARG A 442 4.20 11.32 -0.54
CA ARG A 442 2.97 10.57 -0.31
C ARG A 442 2.54 9.92 -1.62
N GLN A 443 2.23 8.64 -1.56
CA GLN A 443 1.75 7.87 -2.70
C GLN A 443 0.53 7.08 -2.28
N LEU A 444 -0.58 7.31 -2.96
CA LEU A 444 -1.84 6.60 -2.81
C LEU A 444 -2.32 6.24 -4.21
N LEU A 445 -1.84 5.12 -4.73
CA LEU A 445 -2.20 4.59 -6.04
C LEU A 445 -2.87 3.23 -5.83
N ASN A 446 -3.88 2.92 -6.64
CA ASN A 446 -4.55 1.62 -6.61
C ASN A 446 -3.67 0.48 -7.15
N SER A 447 -2.65 0.81 -7.92
CA SER A 447 -1.63 -0.13 -8.44
C SER A 447 -0.33 0.63 -8.70
N GLU A 448 0.83 0.01 -8.45
CA GLU A 448 2.13 0.60 -8.78
C GLU A 448 2.52 0.36 -10.25
N LEU A 449 2.14 -0.79 -10.80
CA LEU A 449 2.47 -1.15 -12.19
C LEU A 449 1.50 -0.57 -13.22
N HIS A 450 0.23 -0.43 -12.85
CA HIS A 450 -0.83 0.11 -13.69
C HIS A 450 -1.74 1.01 -12.85
N PRO A 451 -1.31 2.24 -12.53
CA PRO A 451 -2.14 3.17 -11.76
C PRO A 451 -3.30 3.69 -12.60
N GLU A 452 -4.50 3.33 -12.19
CA GLU A 452 -5.76 3.82 -12.78
C GLU A 452 -6.34 4.97 -11.96
N ASN A 453 -6.18 4.92 -10.62
CA ASN A 453 -6.73 5.90 -9.69
C ASN A 453 -5.75 6.21 -8.58
N GLY A 454 -5.77 7.47 -8.13
CA GLY A 454 -4.98 7.93 -7.02
C GLY A 454 -4.03 9.06 -7.36
N TYR A 455 -3.07 9.30 -6.48
CA TYR A 455 -2.11 10.40 -6.65
C TYR A 455 -0.77 10.09 -5.98
N TYR A 456 0.26 10.80 -6.44
CA TYR A 456 1.51 10.95 -5.72
C TYR A 456 1.89 12.42 -5.58
N LEU A 457 2.54 12.74 -4.46
CA LEU A 457 3.14 14.04 -4.17
C LEU A 457 4.55 13.79 -3.63
N ASP A 458 5.53 14.51 -4.15
CA ASP A 458 6.93 14.44 -3.73
C ASP A 458 7.46 15.86 -3.62
N GLY A 459 7.88 16.27 -2.45
CA GLY A 459 8.42 17.60 -2.18
C GLY A 459 9.76 17.51 -1.44
N LYS A 460 10.72 18.32 -1.87
CA LYS A 460 12.02 18.45 -1.19
C LYS A 460 12.41 19.91 -1.05
N ILE A 461 12.81 20.31 0.14
CA ILE A 461 13.42 21.60 0.42
C ILE A 461 14.75 21.39 1.12
N GLY A 462 15.73 22.23 0.80
CA GLY A 462 17.03 22.20 1.46
C GLY A 462 17.69 23.56 1.45
N THR A 463 18.45 23.85 2.49
CA THR A 463 19.24 25.08 2.61
C THR A 463 20.65 24.77 3.07
N THR A 464 21.64 25.48 2.57
CA THR A 464 23.03 25.30 3.00
C THR A 464 23.25 25.80 4.42
N LEU A 465 24.13 25.10 5.15
CA LEU A 465 24.53 25.43 6.53
C LEU A 465 25.57 26.57 6.64
N GLY A 466 25.56 27.50 5.66
CA GLY A 466 26.49 28.62 5.59
C GLY A 466 27.70 28.38 4.67
N LYS A 467 28.56 29.39 4.53
CA LYS A 467 29.71 29.34 3.63
C LYS A 467 30.85 28.43 4.12
N PHE A 468 30.87 28.09 5.39
CA PHE A 468 31.96 27.30 5.97
C PHE A 468 32.04 25.88 5.38
N LEU A 469 30.89 25.30 5.04
CA LEU A 469 30.77 23.94 4.50
C LEU A 469 30.13 23.91 3.10
N SER A 470 30.13 25.05 2.38
CA SER A 470 29.51 25.15 1.06
C SER A 470 30.18 26.23 0.23
N SER A 471 30.38 25.96 -1.06
CA SER A 471 30.91 26.94 -2.01
C SER A 471 30.05 28.22 -2.04
N THR A 472 28.76 28.08 -1.85
CA THR A 472 27.83 29.21 -1.78
C THR A 472 26.66 28.96 -0.82
N VAL A 473 26.00 30.05 -0.41
CA VAL A 473 24.73 29.97 0.30
C VAL A 473 23.59 29.85 -0.69
N LEU A 474 22.81 28.79 -0.55
CA LEU A 474 21.64 28.56 -1.40
C LEU A 474 20.49 27.92 -0.64
N THR A 475 19.29 28.08 -1.18
CA THR A 475 18.10 27.34 -0.79
C THR A 475 17.44 26.77 -2.04
N ARG A 476 17.15 25.47 -2.04
CA ARG A 476 16.50 24.76 -3.13
C ARG A 476 15.17 24.19 -2.67
N ALA A 477 14.14 24.41 -3.47
CA ALA A 477 12.85 23.74 -3.28
C ALA A 477 12.42 23.09 -4.59
N SER A 478 11.85 21.90 -4.52
CA SER A 478 11.28 21.21 -5.68
C SER A 478 10.09 20.37 -5.27
N ALA A 479 9.11 20.26 -6.16
CA ALA A 479 7.93 19.42 -5.97
C ALA A 479 7.56 18.71 -7.27
N ARG A 480 7.05 17.48 -7.15
CA ARG A 480 6.44 16.72 -8.23
C ARG A 480 5.10 16.20 -7.77
N ALA A 481 4.14 16.15 -8.66
CA ALA A 481 2.81 15.65 -8.39
C ALA A 481 2.28 14.88 -9.59
N GLY A 482 1.46 13.89 -9.35
CA GLY A 482 0.70 13.20 -10.38
C GLY A 482 -0.65 12.76 -9.85
N TYR A 483 -1.66 12.85 -10.70
CA TYR A 483 -3.03 12.45 -10.40
C TYR A 483 -3.54 11.56 -11.53
N PHE A 484 -4.15 10.43 -11.15
CA PHE A 484 -4.71 9.43 -12.05
C PHE A 484 -6.20 9.31 -11.76
N PHE A 485 -7.00 9.34 -12.79
CA PHE A 485 -8.45 9.24 -12.68
C PHE A 485 -9.03 8.40 -13.79
N THR A 486 -9.71 7.32 -13.42
CA THR A 486 -10.49 6.46 -14.32
C THR A 486 -11.94 6.50 -13.85
N PRO A 487 -12.90 6.92 -14.70
CA PRO A 487 -14.32 6.86 -14.38
C PRO A 487 -14.80 5.42 -14.08
N GLU A 488 -15.96 5.28 -13.43
CA GLU A 488 -16.58 3.98 -13.13
C GLU A 488 -16.73 3.12 -14.38
N ASN A 489 -17.15 3.72 -15.49
CA ASN A 489 -17.10 3.09 -16.80
C ASN A 489 -15.65 3.10 -17.32
N LYS A 490 -14.89 2.08 -16.97
CA LYS A 490 -13.47 1.93 -17.34
C LYS A 490 -13.21 1.97 -18.85
N LYS A 491 -14.21 1.75 -19.70
CA LYS A 491 -14.11 1.87 -21.16
C LYS A 491 -13.84 3.30 -21.63
N ILE A 492 -14.14 4.29 -20.78
CA ILE A 492 -13.83 5.70 -21.08
C ILE A 492 -12.32 5.94 -21.05
N GLY A 493 -11.57 5.21 -20.21
CA GLY A 493 -10.12 5.32 -20.11
C GLY A 493 -9.65 6.16 -18.91
N THR A 494 -8.33 6.35 -18.82
CA THR A 494 -7.63 6.99 -17.69
C THR A 494 -7.12 8.36 -18.08
N PHE A 495 -7.42 9.37 -17.28
CA PHE A 495 -6.88 10.74 -17.36
C PHE A 495 -5.72 10.87 -16.38
N ILE A 496 -4.60 11.40 -16.86
CA ILE A 496 -3.38 11.56 -16.07
C ILE A 496 -2.91 12.99 -16.16
N ILE A 497 -2.67 13.62 -15.01
CA ILE A 497 -2.07 14.96 -14.92
C ILE A 497 -0.79 14.81 -14.12
N ARG A 498 0.33 15.32 -14.64
CA ARG A 498 1.61 15.33 -13.95
C ARG A 498 2.21 16.73 -13.97
N GLY A 499 2.90 17.08 -12.90
CA GLY A 499 3.58 18.37 -12.83
C GLY A 499 4.87 18.30 -12.00
N GLN A 500 5.81 19.15 -12.37
CA GLN A 500 7.04 19.41 -11.63
C GLN A 500 7.32 20.89 -11.60
N ALA A 501 7.71 21.39 -10.43
CA ALA A 501 8.22 22.75 -10.27
C ALA A 501 9.41 22.74 -9.31
N GLY A 502 10.38 23.61 -9.54
CA GLY A 502 11.52 23.74 -8.67
C GLY A 502 12.23 25.08 -8.82
N TYR A 503 12.86 25.52 -7.72
CA TYR A 503 13.62 26.75 -7.73
C TYR A 503 14.81 26.68 -6.78
N THR A 504 15.96 27.18 -7.25
CA THR A 504 17.18 27.32 -6.46
C THR A 504 17.52 28.80 -6.31
N VAL A 505 17.41 29.29 -5.09
CA VAL A 505 17.78 30.67 -4.70
C VAL A 505 19.24 30.69 -4.31
N ALA A 506 20.03 31.48 -5.03
CA ALA A 506 21.45 31.74 -4.74
C ALA A 506 21.81 33.13 -5.25
N ARG A 507 22.97 33.68 -4.87
CA ARG A 507 23.50 34.92 -5.43
C ARG A 507 23.73 34.77 -6.94
N LYS A 508 23.65 35.87 -7.69
CA LYS A 508 23.76 35.83 -9.16
C LYS A 508 25.06 35.21 -9.66
N ASP A 509 26.14 35.53 -9.00
CA ASP A 509 27.54 35.14 -9.25
C ASP A 509 27.97 33.89 -8.47
N ALA A 510 27.00 33.15 -7.93
CA ALA A 510 27.30 32.00 -7.09
C ALA A 510 27.59 30.75 -7.93
N GLU A 511 28.68 30.05 -7.60
CA GLU A 511 28.99 28.72 -8.09
C GLU A 511 28.08 27.71 -7.41
N VAL A 512 26.99 27.36 -8.08
CA VAL A 512 26.01 26.39 -7.58
C VAL A 512 26.29 25.03 -8.19
N PRO A 513 26.41 23.96 -7.39
CA PRO A 513 26.52 22.60 -7.94
C PRO A 513 25.38 22.31 -8.92
N SER A 514 25.68 21.75 -10.09
CA SER A 514 24.67 21.49 -11.13
C SER A 514 23.59 20.51 -10.67
N GLY A 515 23.95 19.56 -9.79
CA GLY A 515 22.99 18.66 -9.15
C GLY A 515 21.96 19.35 -8.27
N LEU A 516 22.18 20.60 -7.90
CA LEU A 516 21.24 21.45 -7.16
C LEU A 516 20.49 22.45 -8.04
N MET A 517 20.71 22.43 -9.34
CA MET A 517 19.97 23.16 -10.37
C MET A 517 19.14 22.20 -11.21
N PHE A 518 18.57 22.66 -12.32
CA PHE A 518 17.61 21.89 -13.09
C PHE A 518 17.94 21.88 -14.58
N ARG A 519 17.67 20.73 -15.22
CA ARG A 519 17.53 20.55 -16.66
C ARG A 519 16.24 19.78 -16.93
N SER A 520 15.75 19.80 -18.14
CA SER A 520 14.54 19.10 -18.56
C SER A 520 14.66 18.61 -20.01
N GLY A 521 13.66 17.96 -20.52
CA GLY A 521 13.63 17.25 -21.80
C GLY A 521 13.65 15.74 -21.62
N GLY A 522 13.07 15.01 -22.56
CA GLY A 522 13.01 13.57 -22.54
C GLY A 522 11.69 12.98 -22.08
N ALA A 523 11.59 11.66 -22.13
CA ALA A 523 10.38 10.88 -21.90
C ALA A 523 9.75 11.08 -20.51
N SER A 524 10.54 11.43 -19.51
CA SER A 524 10.07 11.64 -18.13
C SER A 524 9.65 13.09 -17.82
N SER A 525 9.84 14.02 -18.76
CA SER A 525 9.54 15.43 -18.58
C SER A 525 8.76 16.02 -19.76
N VAL A 526 9.43 16.54 -20.79
CA VAL A 526 8.82 17.08 -22.01
C VAL A 526 9.17 16.16 -23.18
N ARG A 527 8.25 15.28 -23.55
CA ARG A 527 8.42 14.36 -24.68
C ARG A 527 8.49 15.14 -26.00
N GLY A 528 9.27 14.64 -26.95
CA GLY A 528 9.59 15.34 -28.21
C GLY A 528 10.90 16.12 -28.15
N TYR A 529 11.52 16.22 -26.97
CA TYR A 529 12.86 16.78 -26.76
C TYR A 529 13.82 15.69 -26.27
N GLU A 530 15.12 15.86 -26.52
CA GLU A 530 16.13 14.90 -26.04
C GLU A 530 16.31 15.01 -24.52
N LEU A 531 16.83 13.95 -23.94
CA LEU A 531 17.14 13.91 -22.50
C LEU A 531 18.00 15.11 -22.11
N ASP A 532 17.60 15.86 -21.07
CA ASP A 532 18.32 17.00 -20.51
C ASP A 532 18.61 18.15 -21.52
N SER A 533 17.92 18.21 -22.66
CA SER A 533 18.18 19.20 -23.72
C SER A 533 17.54 20.58 -23.50
N ILE A 534 16.73 20.73 -22.46
CA ILE A 534 16.11 22.01 -22.08
C ILE A 534 16.89 22.59 -20.89
N GLY A 535 17.59 23.68 -21.15
CA GLY A 535 18.44 24.41 -20.21
C GLY A 535 19.17 25.57 -20.89
N LEU A 536 20.22 26.07 -20.27
CA LEU A 536 21.04 27.15 -20.81
C LEU A 536 22.03 26.58 -21.84
N THR A 537 22.03 27.13 -23.06
CA THR A 537 23.03 26.74 -24.07
C THR A 537 24.41 27.24 -23.66
N GLY A 538 25.34 26.34 -23.51
CA GLY A 538 26.74 26.57 -23.18
C GLY A 538 27.68 26.37 -24.38
N PRO A 539 29.00 26.46 -24.16
CA PRO A 539 30.02 26.17 -25.17
C PRO A 539 29.89 24.76 -25.75
N ASN A 540 30.33 24.58 -26.98
CA ASN A 540 30.37 23.28 -27.69
C ASN A 540 29.00 22.57 -27.71
N GLY A 541 27.90 23.34 -27.77
CA GLY A 541 26.54 22.79 -27.77
C GLY A 541 26.13 22.10 -26.46
N SER A 542 26.86 22.34 -25.37
CA SER A 542 26.50 21.84 -24.07
C SER A 542 25.21 22.47 -23.55
N VAL A 543 24.46 21.74 -22.73
CA VAL A 543 23.27 22.26 -22.05
C VAL A 543 23.56 22.32 -20.55
N LEU A 544 23.65 23.53 -20.05
CA LEU A 544 23.91 23.81 -18.64
C LEU A 544 22.60 23.89 -17.86
N PRO A 545 22.59 23.48 -16.58
CA PRO A 545 21.41 23.57 -15.74
C PRO A 545 21.14 25.02 -15.31
N GLU A 546 19.89 25.30 -14.99
CA GLU A 546 19.40 26.59 -14.57
C GLU A 546 18.62 26.51 -13.24
N ARG A 547 18.24 27.66 -12.67
CA ARG A 547 17.73 27.79 -11.30
C ARG A 547 16.26 27.45 -11.15
N ALA A 548 15.46 27.62 -12.19
CA ALA A 548 14.02 27.37 -12.15
C ALA A 548 13.65 26.27 -13.16
N VAL A 549 12.74 25.41 -12.80
CA VAL A 549 12.11 24.42 -13.67
C VAL A 549 10.61 24.43 -13.50
N PHE A 550 9.89 24.30 -14.60
CA PHE A 550 8.48 24.00 -14.63
C PHE A 550 8.22 22.97 -15.74
N VAL A 551 7.47 21.90 -15.41
CA VAL A 551 6.99 20.90 -16.36
C VAL A 551 5.54 20.57 -16.01
N GLY A 552 4.69 20.52 -17.03
CA GLY A 552 3.31 20.05 -16.94
C GLY A 552 3.04 19.01 -18.02
N SER A 553 2.27 17.99 -17.72
CA SER A 553 1.91 16.91 -18.64
C SER A 553 0.45 16.54 -18.46
N LEU A 554 -0.27 16.45 -19.56
CA LEU A 554 -1.61 15.89 -19.65
C LEU A 554 -1.55 14.67 -20.55
N GLU A 555 -2.07 13.54 -20.08
CA GLU A 555 -2.13 12.30 -20.85
C GLU A 555 -3.51 11.67 -20.68
N TYR A 556 -4.07 11.18 -21.77
CA TYR A 556 -5.29 10.40 -21.81
C TYR A 556 -4.99 9.02 -22.38
N GLN A 557 -5.39 7.97 -21.67
CA GLN A 557 -5.18 6.57 -22.06
C GLN A 557 -6.51 5.91 -22.35
N LEU A 558 -6.71 5.46 -23.59
CA LEU A 558 -7.89 4.73 -24.04
C LEU A 558 -7.61 3.22 -24.04
N PRO A 559 -8.31 2.40 -23.25
CA PRO A 559 -8.09 0.98 -23.20
C PRO A 559 -8.66 0.29 -24.46
N PHE A 560 -7.83 -0.49 -25.15
CA PHE A 560 -8.23 -1.37 -26.24
C PHE A 560 -8.53 -2.78 -25.73
N THR A 561 -7.72 -3.25 -24.78
CA THR A 561 -7.88 -4.50 -24.05
C THR A 561 -7.62 -4.30 -22.57
N ARG A 562 -7.67 -5.36 -21.75
CA ARG A 562 -7.31 -5.28 -20.32
C ARG A 562 -5.84 -4.90 -20.07
N THR A 563 -4.97 -5.15 -21.05
CA THR A 563 -3.52 -4.96 -20.93
C THR A 563 -2.93 -3.97 -21.93
N LEU A 564 -3.71 -3.52 -22.92
CA LEU A 564 -3.23 -2.65 -23.99
C LEU A 564 -4.09 -1.40 -24.07
N SER A 565 -3.44 -0.22 -24.04
CA SER A 565 -4.09 1.09 -24.19
C SER A 565 -3.36 1.96 -25.19
N GLY A 566 -4.10 2.78 -25.94
CA GLY A 566 -3.56 3.90 -26.68
C GLY A 566 -3.44 5.12 -25.79
N ALA A 567 -2.46 5.99 -26.03
CA ALA A 567 -2.28 7.23 -25.29
C ALA A 567 -2.18 8.42 -26.22
N VAL A 568 -2.76 9.56 -25.77
CA VAL A 568 -2.58 10.89 -26.37
C VAL A 568 -2.07 11.79 -25.27
N PHE A 569 -1.07 12.60 -25.58
CA PHE A 569 -0.48 13.47 -24.55
C PHE A 569 -0.05 14.83 -25.08
N HIS A 570 0.01 15.77 -24.16
CA HIS A 570 0.59 17.09 -24.35
C HIS A 570 1.44 17.45 -23.14
N ASP A 571 2.71 17.70 -23.39
CA ASP A 571 3.68 18.10 -22.37
C ASP A 571 4.11 19.54 -22.64
N MET A 572 4.39 20.30 -21.58
CA MET A 572 4.97 21.64 -21.64
C MET A 572 5.99 21.80 -20.53
N GLY A 573 7.03 22.55 -20.80
CA GLY A 573 8.01 22.87 -19.76
C GLY A 573 9.13 23.75 -20.24
N ASP A 574 9.84 24.31 -19.27
CA ASP A 574 11.05 25.10 -19.50
C ASP A 574 11.95 25.08 -18.27
N VAL A 575 13.20 25.44 -18.51
CA VAL A 575 14.23 25.63 -17.49
C VAL A 575 14.89 26.98 -17.74
N SER A 576 14.92 27.84 -16.72
CA SER A 576 15.37 29.23 -16.86
C SER A 576 15.95 29.76 -15.54
N THR A 577 16.56 30.93 -15.57
CA THR A 577 17.06 31.63 -14.39
C THR A 577 15.96 31.90 -13.33
N ASN A 578 14.73 32.16 -13.78
CA ASN A 578 13.55 32.32 -12.92
C ASN A 578 12.25 32.06 -13.71
N PHE A 579 11.13 31.92 -13.02
CA PHE A 579 9.83 31.64 -13.64
C PHE A 579 9.31 32.74 -14.59
N LYS A 580 9.76 33.98 -14.44
CA LYS A 580 9.33 35.09 -15.29
C LYS A 580 9.96 35.07 -16.69
N HIS A 581 11.11 34.43 -16.82
CA HIS A 581 11.85 34.36 -18.10
C HIS A 581 11.65 33.01 -18.81
N MET A 582 10.71 32.18 -18.34
CA MET A 582 10.41 30.92 -19.00
C MET A 582 9.70 31.12 -20.33
N THR A 583 10.16 30.41 -21.33
CA THR A 583 9.52 30.25 -22.63
C THR A 583 9.15 28.81 -22.82
N LEU A 584 7.92 28.46 -22.45
CA LEU A 584 7.48 27.07 -22.43
C LEU A 584 7.65 26.39 -23.79
N LYS A 585 8.35 25.28 -23.78
CA LYS A 585 8.48 24.36 -24.90
C LYS A 585 7.37 23.33 -24.81
N HIS A 586 6.75 23.04 -25.94
CA HIS A 586 5.61 22.14 -26.03
C HIS A 586 5.97 20.89 -26.80
N GLY A 587 5.49 19.76 -26.34
CA GLY A 587 5.59 18.48 -27.01
C GLY A 587 4.23 17.76 -27.01
N SER A 588 3.79 17.29 -28.17
CA SER A 588 2.54 16.55 -28.30
C SER A 588 2.80 15.23 -28.99
N GLY A 589 2.03 14.20 -28.64
CA GLY A 589 2.25 12.90 -29.25
C GLY A 589 1.18 11.88 -28.97
N LEU A 590 1.41 10.72 -29.57
CA LEU A 590 0.61 9.52 -29.43
C LEU A 590 1.50 8.40 -28.88
N GLY A 591 0.91 7.48 -28.18
CA GLY A 591 1.64 6.36 -27.62
C GLY A 591 0.82 5.10 -27.43
N VAL A 592 1.50 4.02 -27.11
CA VAL A 592 0.93 2.74 -26.75
C VAL A 592 1.44 2.35 -25.36
N ARG A 593 0.55 1.83 -24.55
CA ARG A 593 0.83 1.32 -23.21
C ARG A 593 0.46 -0.14 -23.15
N TRP A 594 1.44 -0.98 -22.86
CA TRP A 594 1.22 -2.40 -22.63
C TRP A 594 1.58 -2.76 -21.19
N PHE A 595 0.56 -3.12 -20.43
CA PHE A 595 0.68 -3.48 -19.02
C PHE A 595 0.86 -4.99 -18.90
N SER A 596 2.12 -5.43 -19.00
CA SER A 596 2.45 -6.84 -18.79
C SER A 596 2.56 -7.15 -17.29
N PRO A 597 2.35 -8.41 -16.86
CA PRO A 597 2.52 -8.80 -15.47
C PRO A 597 3.93 -8.62 -14.92
N LEU A 598 4.95 -8.57 -15.78
CA LEU A 598 6.36 -8.43 -15.39
C LEU A 598 6.78 -6.97 -15.30
N ALA A 599 6.43 -6.17 -16.30
CA ALA A 599 6.77 -4.74 -16.33
C ALA A 599 5.91 -4.01 -17.37
N PRO A 600 5.44 -2.78 -17.10
CA PRO A 600 4.77 -1.98 -18.09
C PRO A 600 5.74 -1.55 -19.20
N PHE A 601 5.24 -1.58 -20.44
CA PHE A 601 5.96 -1.09 -21.62
C PHE A 601 5.24 0.12 -22.18
N SER A 602 5.98 1.15 -22.56
CA SER A 602 5.45 2.32 -23.27
C SER A 602 6.27 2.62 -24.51
N PHE A 603 5.56 2.99 -25.57
CA PHE A 603 6.11 3.50 -26.82
C PHE A 603 5.38 4.78 -27.18
N ASP A 604 6.12 5.87 -27.34
CA ASP A 604 5.59 7.20 -27.66
C ASP A 604 6.25 7.75 -28.92
N ILE A 605 5.47 8.39 -29.80
CA ILE A 605 5.94 9.24 -30.88
C ILE A 605 5.52 10.67 -30.52
N ALA A 606 6.49 11.55 -30.37
CA ALA A 606 6.28 12.91 -29.90
C ALA A 606 6.89 13.96 -30.85
N TYR A 607 6.15 15.03 -31.09
CA TYR A 607 6.59 16.17 -31.87
C TYR A 607 6.97 17.33 -30.94
N GLY A 608 8.23 17.74 -31.00
CA GLY A 608 8.73 18.92 -30.30
C GLY A 608 8.43 20.18 -31.11
N HIS A 609 7.54 21.04 -30.59
CA HIS A 609 7.04 22.20 -31.35
C HIS A 609 8.10 23.25 -31.62
N SER A 610 9.05 23.44 -30.69
CA SER A 610 10.08 24.51 -30.83
C SER A 610 11.18 24.14 -31.80
N ASP A 611 11.65 22.88 -31.80
CA ASP A 611 12.70 22.41 -32.70
C ASP A 611 12.16 21.70 -33.95
N ARG A 612 10.83 21.54 -34.03
CA ARG A 612 10.10 20.94 -35.17
C ARG A 612 10.60 19.54 -35.53
N LYS A 613 10.98 18.75 -34.52
CA LYS A 613 11.47 17.37 -34.69
C LYS A 613 10.47 16.36 -34.13
N ILE A 614 10.39 15.22 -34.79
CA ILE A 614 9.70 14.04 -34.28
C ILE A 614 10.72 13.16 -33.59
N ARG A 615 10.39 12.70 -32.39
CA ARG A 615 11.19 11.75 -31.60
C ARG A 615 10.31 10.61 -31.11
N TRP A 616 10.92 9.47 -30.98
CA TRP A 616 10.27 8.30 -30.38
C TRP A 616 10.91 8.01 -29.02
N HIS A 617 10.08 7.57 -28.09
CA HIS A 617 10.48 7.20 -26.74
C HIS A 617 9.97 5.81 -26.42
N ILE A 618 10.88 4.91 -26.02
CA ILE A 618 10.52 3.58 -25.54
C ILE A 618 10.93 3.50 -24.08
N SER A 619 10.08 2.91 -23.24
CA SER A 619 10.46 2.58 -21.88
C SER A 619 9.86 1.25 -21.43
N LEU A 620 10.66 0.46 -20.74
CA LEU A 620 10.27 -0.78 -20.07
C LEU A 620 10.44 -0.59 -18.57
N GLY A 621 9.37 -0.73 -17.78
CA GLY A 621 9.34 -0.50 -16.35
C GLY A 621 8.54 0.74 -15.95
N THR A 622 8.30 0.90 -14.64
CA THR A 622 7.61 2.07 -14.08
C THR A 622 8.56 3.27 -13.97
N ARG A 623 8.10 4.43 -14.40
CA ARG A 623 8.78 5.72 -14.22
C ARG A 623 7.85 6.64 -13.43
N PHE A 624 8.04 6.71 -12.13
CA PHE A 624 7.33 7.64 -11.26
C PHE A 624 8.31 8.55 -10.53
#